data_c68c458f9e027238cfdd3b6195259955
#
_entry.id   c68c458f9e027238cfdd3b6195259955
#
_cell.length_a   1.000
_cell.length_b   1.000
_cell.length_c   1.000
_cell.angle_alpha   90.00
_cell.angle_beta   90.00
_cell.angle_gamma   90.00
#
_symmetry.space_group_name_H-M   'P 1'
#
loop_
_entity.id
_entity.type
_entity.pdbx_description
1 polymer ?
#
loop_
_entity_poly.entity_id
_entity_poly.type
_entity_poly.pdbx_seq_one_letter_code
_entity_poly.pdbx_strand_id
1 'polypeptide(L)'
;AKRLLPSRLARLHELEGTTATVLRGPGTEFDSLREYVRGDDPRDIDWRASARSSDLVVRTWRPERDRHVMIVVDAGRSGAMLLGEPQEADLGDKDLVELGVAPRLDAQIEAALLLGVLADRAGDQVHMLVVDREIHEDLAQQRAGALIREAAQAFSRVQPSLLPLDWQLVINAVDKRLRHPGLVVLLTEIPPAATDVDFSEAIATLSKRHRVIVAGARDPELGRMSTDWTDAPSAFTAAAASATSRDLDAGARDARSVGAYVIDCDAGFLPARLADTYIALKKAGKL
;
A
#
# COMPACT_ATOMS: atom_id res chain seq x y z
N ALA A 1 6.07 12.67 -5.24
CA ALA A 1 4.67 12.25 -5.47
C ALA A 1 3.99 13.06 -6.58
N LYS A 2 4.00 14.41 -6.53
CA LYS A 2 3.31 15.28 -7.51
C LYS A 2 3.73 15.04 -8.97
N ARG A 3 5.00 14.69 -9.25
CA ARG A 3 5.51 14.43 -10.61
C ARG A 3 5.07 13.10 -11.18
N LEU A 4 4.75 12.13 -10.35
CA LEU A 4 4.36 10.78 -10.77
C LEU A 4 2.84 10.63 -10.94
N LEU A 5 2.07 11.47 -10.28
CA LEU A 5 0.62 11.39 -10.20
C LEU A 5 -0.08 11.45 -11.57
N PRO A 6 0.25 12.40 -12.49
CA PRO A 6 -0.49 12.51 -13.75
C PRO A 6 -0.42 11.26 -14.62
N SER A 7 0.77 10.67 -14.78
CA SER A 7 0.96 9.46 -15.59
C SER A 7 0.22 8.25 -15.02
N ARG A 8 0.17 8.13 -13.69
CA ARG A 8 -0.53 7.02 -13.02
C ARG A 8 -2.03 7.20 -13.00
N LEU A 9 -2.51 8.43 -12.91
CA LEU A 9 -3.93 8.72 -13.07
C LEU A 9 -4.42 8.42 -14.50
N ALA A 10 -3.64 8.77 -15.54
CA ALA A 10 -3.98 8.41 -16.91
C ALA A 10 -4.12 6.89 -17.07
N ARG A 11 -3.17 6.11 -16.56
CA ARG A 11 -3.25 4.63 -16.57
C ARG A 11 -4.46 4.09 -15.81
N LEU A 12 -4.86 4.74 -14.72
CA LEU A 12 -6.05 4.36 -13.96
C LEU A 12 -7.33 4.61 -14.77
N HIS A 13 -7.46 5.78 -15.43
CA HIS A 13 -8.62 6.10 -16.27
C HIS A 13 -8.76 5.16 -17.48
N GLU A 14 -7.64 4.72 -18.09
CA GLU A 14 -7.67 3.71 -19.14
C GLU A 14 -8.28 2.39 -18.64
N LEU A 15 -7.99 2.01 -17.41
CA LEU A 15 -8.54 0.81 -16.78
C LEU A 15 -10.03 0.94 -16.49
N GLU A 16 -10.48 2.08 -16.01
CA GLU A 16 -11.91 2.33 -15.76
C GLU A 16 -12.73 2.28 -17.06
N GLY A 17 -12.21 2.86 -18.15
CA GLY A 17 -12.85 2.80 -19.47
C GLY A 17 -12.96 1.39 -20.02
N THR A 18 -11.98 0.52 -19.73
CA THR A 18 -11.96 -0.88 -20.21
C THR A 18 -12.79 -1.81 -19.31
N THR A 19 -12.88 -1.51 -18.03
CA THR A 19 -13.52 -2.39 -17.02
C THR A 19 -15.04 -2.23 -16.99
N ALA A 20 -15.57 -1.10 -17.45
CA ALA A 20 -17.02 -0.86 -17.52
C ALA A 20 -17.77 -1.88 -18.40
N THR A 21 -17.07 -2.59 -19.29
CA THR A 21 -17.65 -3.53 -20.26
C THR A 21 -17.61 -5.00 -19.80
N VAL A 22 -16.88 -5.39 -18.75
CA VAL A 22 -16.54 -6.82 -18.52
C VAL A 22 -17.01 -7.40 -17.17
N LEU A 23 -17.40 -6.61 -16.19
CA LEU A 23 -17.78 -7.15 -14.88
C LEU A 23 -19.30 -7.37 -14.75
N ARG A 24 -19.81 -8.40 -15.44
CA ARG A 24 -21.04 -9.12 -15.06
C ARG A 24 -20.64 -10.20 -14.05
N GLY A 25 -20.60 -9.85 -12.77
CA GLY A 25 -20.42 -10.81 -11.68
C GLY A 25 -21.58 -10.71 -10.71
N PRO A 26 -21.84 -11.74 -9.86
CA PRO A 26 -22.83 -11.64 -8.80
C PRO A 26 -22.40 -10.51 -7.85
N GLY A 27 -23.09 -9.39 -7.90
CA GLY A 27 -22.93 -8.27 -6.96
C GLY A 27 -23.96 -8.39 -5.84
N THR A 28 -23.73 -7.66 -4.76
CA THR A 28 -24.64 -7.57 -3.61
C THR A 28 -25.47 -6.28 -3.59
N GLU A 29 -25.06 -5.28 -4.37
CA GLU A 29 -25.74 -4.00 -4.44
C GLU A 29 -26.73 -3.97 -5.64
N PHE A 30 -27.97 -3.62 -5.36
CA PHE A 30 -29.00 -3.46 -6.40
C PHE A 30 -28.64 -2.30 -7.33
N ASP A 31 -28.50 -2.56 -8.63
CA ASP A 31 -28.20 -1.55 -9.64
C ASP A 31 -29.46 -1.03 -10.32
N SER A 32 -30.15 -1.90 -11.02
CA SER A 32 -31.32 -1.55 -11.83
C SER A 32 -32.21 -2.76 -12.11
N LEU A 33 -33.38 -2.47 -12.65
CA LEU A 33 -34.25 -3.47 -13.24
C LEU A 33 -34.08 -3.40 -14.75
N ARG A 34 -33.93 -4.56 -15.41
CA ARG A 34 -33.95 -4.68 -16.86
C ARG A 34 -34.83 -5.83 -17.32
N GLU A 35 -35.19 -5.83 -18.56
CA GLU A 35 -35.92 -6.94 -19.17
C GLU A 35 -35.12 -8.24 -19.12
N TYR A 36 -35.82 -9.34 -18.86
CA TYR A 36 -35.26 -10.69 -18.88
C TYR A 36 -34.80 -11.06 -20.28
N VAL A 37 -33.60 -11.55 -20.41
CA VAL A 37 -33.04 -12.10 -21.64
C VAL A 37 -32.79 -13.59 -21.45
N ARG A 38 -33.07 -14.38 -22.47
CA ARG A 38 -32.89 -15.84 -22.43
C ARG A 38 -31.44 -16.20 -22.07
N GLY A 39 -31.27 -16.83 -20.89
CA GLY A 39 -29.95 -17.15 -20.31
C GLY A 39 -29.66 -16.44 -18.99
N ASP A 40 -30.50 -15.53 -18.56
CA ASP A 40 -30.40 -14.95 -17.21
C ASP A 40 -30.83 -15.98 -16.15
N ASP A 41 -30.27 -15.85 -14.92
CA ASP A 41 -30.64 -16.73 -13.80
C ASP A 41 -32.09 -16.41 -13.36
N PRO A 42 -33.01 -17.41 -13.35
CA PRO A 42 -34.37 -17.20 -12.90
C PRO A 42 -34.51 -16.73 -11.46
N ARG A 43 -33.47 -16.88 -10.63
CA ARG A 43 -33.45 -16.43 -9.24
C ARG A 43 -33.35 -14.89 -9.13
N ASP A 44 -32.87 -14.24 -10.18
CA ASP A 44 -32.75 -12.78 -10.24
C ASP A 44 -34.03 -12.10 -10.73
N ILE A 45 -35.07 -12.84 -11.08
CA ILE A 45 -36.35 -12.27 -11.52
C ILE A 45 -37.03 -11.56 -10.33
N ASP A 46 -37.34 -10.29 -10.53
CA ASP A 46 -38.20 -9.55 -9.62
C ASP A 46 -39.67 -9.74 -9.96
N TRP A 47 -40.29 -10.74 -9.33
CA TRP A 47 -41.68 -11.09 -9.57
C TRP A 47 -42.66 -9.96 -9.27
N ARG A 48 -42.29 -9.06 -8.32
CA ARG A 48 -43.14 -7.91 -7.96
C ARG A 48 -43.06 -6.81 -9.01
N ALA A 49 -41.89 -6.55 -9.57
CA ALA A 49 -41.72 -5.61 -10.67
C ALA A 49 -42.32 -6.16 -11.95
N SER A 50 -42.10 -7.46 -12.28
CA SER A 50 -42.66 -8.15 -13.42
C SER A 50 -44.21 -8.18 -13.43
N ALA A 51 -44.83 -8.30 -12.25
CA ALA A 51 -46.30 -8.22 -12.14
C ALA A 51 -46.91 -6.84 -12.47
N ARG A 52 -46.08 -5.81 -12.53
CA ARG A 52 -46.47 -4.44 -12.88
C ARG A 52 -46.02 -4.02 -14.27
N SER A 53 -45.25 -4.86 -14.92
CA SER A 53 -44.74 -4.69 -16.29
C SER A 53 -45.38 -5.71 -17.19
N SER A 54 -45.39 -5.47 -18.50
CA SER A 54 -45.80 -6.48 -19.50
C SER A 54 -44.79 -7.61 -19.69
N ASP A 55 -43.55 -7.40 -19.25
CA ASP A 55 -42.41 -8.26 -19.48
C ASP A 55 -41.75 -8.71 -18.18
N LEU A 56 -41.07 -9.83 -18.22
CA LEU A 56 -40.28 -10.31 -17.09
C LEU A 56 -39.09 -9.38 -16.86
N VAL A 57 -38.91 -9.00 -15.60
CA VAL A 57 -37.87 -8.06 -15.21
C VAL A 57 -36.91 -8.73 -14.24
N VAL A 58 -35.61 -8.61 -14.50
CA VAL A 58 -34.55 -9.13 -13.64
C VAL A 58 -33.83 -7.99 -12.90
N ARG A 59 -33.41 -8.31 -11.68
CA ARG A 59 -32.53 -7.43 -10.90
C ARG A 59 -31.13 -7.56 -11.46
N THR A 60 -30.54 -6.43 -11.82
CA THR A 60 -29.11 -6.36 -12.06
C THR A 60 -28.41 -5.92 -10.79
N TRP A 61 -27.33 -6.63 -10.50
CA TRP A 61 -26.52 -6.36 -9.32
C TRP A 61 -25.22 -5.71 -9.76
N ARG A 62 -24.81 -4.67 -9.06
CA ARG A 62 -23.45 -4.15 -9.19
C ARG A 62 -22.53 -4.95 -8.26
N PRO A 63 -21.35 -5.36 -8.73
CA PRO A 63 -20.32 -5.77 -7.78
C PRO A 63 -20.06 -4.62 -6.82
N GLU A 64 -20.01 -4.93 -5.53
CA GLU A 64 -19.67 -3.95 -4.50
C GLU A 64 -18.42 -3.17 -4.93
N ARG A 65 -18.58 -1.87 -5.17
CA ARG A 65 -17.48 -0.98 -5.52
C ARG A 65 -16.71 -0.49 -4.30
N ASP A 66 -17.20 -0.78 -3.10
CA ASP A 66 -16.59 -0.38 -1.84
C ASP A 66 -15.38 -1.26 -1.50
N ARG A 67 -14.34 -1.16 -2.33
CA ARG A 67 -13.05 -1.75 -2.00
C ARG A 67 -12.39 -0.91 -0.93
N HIS A 68 -11.99 -1.55 0.13
CA HIS A 68 -11.28 -0.92 1.23
C HIS A 68 -9.78 -1.06 1.03
N VAL A 69 -9.07 0.04 1.15
CA VAL A 69 -7.61 0.13 1.13
C VAL A 69 -7.14 0.69 2.47
N MET A 70 -6.46 -0.14 3.26
CA MET A 70 -5.85 0.26 4.51
C MET A 70 -4.35 0.47 4.30
N ILE A 71 -3.87 1.67 4.52
CA ILE A 71 -2.45 2.03 4.40
C ILE A 71 -1.92 2.23 5.82
N VAL A 72 -0.97 1.40 6.21
CA VAL A 72 -0.32 1.44 7.52
C VAL A 72 1.11 1.93 7.32
N VAL A 73 1.47 3.00 8.00
CA VAL A 73 2.80 3.62 7.99
C VAL A 73 3.48 3.36 9.33
N ASP A 74 4.63 2.71 9.27
CA ASP A 74 5.46 2.41 10.42
C ASP A 74 6.29 3.64 10.82
N ALA A 75 5.92 4.28 11.93
CA ALA A 75 6.64 5.39 12.53
C ALA A 75 7.63 4.94 13.62
N GLY A 76 7.83 3.65 13.78
CA GLY A 76 8.75 3.09 14.77
C GLY A 76 10.21 3.13 14.33
N ARG A 77 11.02 2.30 14.98
CA ARG A 77 12.47 2.21 14.75
C ARG A 77 12.87 2.03 13.28
N SER A 78 12.10 1.27 12.53
CA SER A 78 12.34 1.07 11.11
C SER A 78 12.15 2.38 10.31
N GLY A 79 11.12 3.15 10.64
CA GLY A 79 10.87 4.47 10.05
C GLY A 79 11.94 5.52 10.39
N ALA A 80 12.59 5.38 11.56
CA ALA A 80 13.64 6.30 12.01
C ALA A 80 14.98 6.11 11.29
N MET A 81 15.19 4.99 10.60
CA MET A 81 16.44 4.74 9.86
C MET A 81 16.68 5.84 8.82
N LEU A 82 17.82 6.47 8.88
CA LEU A 82 18.27 7.44 7.89
C LEU A 82 18.74 6.70 6.62
N LEU A 83 18.23 7.11 5.50
CA LEU A 83 18.54 6.55 4.17
C LEU A 83 19.24 7.61 3.32
N GLY A 84 20.21 7.19 2.52
CA GLY A 84 20.96 8.04 1.62
C GLY A 84 22.32 8.44 2.15
N GLU A 85 23.07 9.14 1.33
CA GLU A 85 24.41 9.63 1.65
C GLU A 85 24.35 11.10 2.02
N PRO A 86 25.02 11.52 3.12
CA PRO A 86 25.20 12.93 3.43
C PRO A 86 25.91 13.61 2.27
N GLN A 87 25.28 14.62 1.67
CA GLN A 87 25.97 15.45 0.70
C GLN A 87 26.72 16.54 1.46
N GLU A 88 28.04 16.62 1.28
CA GLU A 88 28.81 17.77 1.71
C GLU A 88 28.32 19.00 0.94
N ALA A 89 27.36 19.70 1.49
CA ALA A 89 27.02 21.03 1.03
C ALA A 89 27.93 22.00 1.78
N ASP A 90 28.62 22.86 1.04
CA ASP A 90 29.33 24.01 1.59
C ASP A 90 28.31 25.03 2.10
N LEU A 91 27.79 24.77 3.29
CA LEU A 91 26.63 25.44 3.86
C LEU A 91 27.12 26.32 5.01
N GLY A 92 27.34 27.55 4.67
CA GLY A 92 27.77 28.61 5.65
C GLY A 92 26.73 28.93 6.74
N ASP A 93 25.69 28.11 6.93
CA ASP A 93 24.64 28.34 7.93
C ASP A 93 24.33 27.09 8.74
N LYS A 94 24.28 27.23 10.07
CA LYS A 94 24.29 26.15 11.06
C LYS A 94 22.93 25.43 11.22
N ASP A 95 21.90 25.84 10.49
CA ASP A 95 20.52 25.30 10.60
C ASP A 95 20.10 24.38 9.43
N LEU A 96 21.05 23.86 8.65
CA LEU A 96 20.74 23.11 7.45
C LEU A 96 20.69 21.60 7.69
N VAL A 97 19.56 21.02 7.34
CA VAL A 97 19.38 19.58 7.17
C VAL A 97 20.42 19.05 6.18
N GLU A 98 21.15 18.01 6.56
CA GLU A 98 22.04 17.31 5.64
C GLU A 98 21.28 16.91 4.38
N LEU A 99 21.59 17.54 3.25
CA LEU A 99 20.95 17.21 1.98
C LEU A 99 21.34 15.79 1.58
N GLY A 100 20.35 15.01 1.18
CA GLY A 100 20.56 13.63 0.70
C GLY A 100 20.27 12.54 1.73
N VAL A 101 20.12 12.89 3.01
CA VAL A 101 19.73 11.94 4.06
C VAL A 101 18.35 12.29 4.58
N ALA A 102 17.47 11.29 4.63
CA ALA A 102 16.13 11.45 5.18
C ALA A 102 15.70 10.18 5.93
N PRO A 103 14.84 10.30 6.94
CA PRO A 103 14.23 9.13 7.56
C PRO A 103 13.47 8.29 6.53
N ARG A 104 13.50 6.96 6.67
CA ARG A 104 12.70 6.05 5.85
C ARG A 104 11.22 6.43 5.89
N LEU A 105 10.76 6.96 7.01
CA LEU A 105 9.40 7.46 7.19
C LEU A 105 8.98 8.46 6.10
N ASP A 106 9.87 9.32 5.64
CA ASP A 106 9.55 10.30 4.58
C ASP A 106 9.18 9.61 3.26
N ALA A 107 9.93 8.60 2.86
CA ALA A 107 9.62 7.80 1.67
C ALA A 107 8.32 7.01 1.83
N GLN A 108 8.04 6.50 3.03
CA GLN A 108 6.80 5.80 3.35
C GLN A 108 5.61 6.76 3.31
N ILE A 109 5.72 7.95 3.87
CA ILE A 109 4.67 8.99 3.81
C ILE A 109 4.40 9.40 2.35
N GLU A 110 5.43 9.62 1.56
CA GLU A 110 5.27 9.96 0.15
C GLU A 110 4.54 8.85 -0.62
N ALA A 111 4.89 7.59 -0.37
CA ALA A 111 4.23 6.43 -0.97
C ALA A 111 2.77 6.30 -0.51
N ALA A 112 2.49 6.51 0.79
CA ALA A 112 1.15 6.49 1.36
C ALA A 112 0.24 7.54 0.72
N LEU A 113 0.73 8.77 0.61
CA LEU A 113 -0.04 9.88 0.02
C LEU A 113 -0.30 9.67 -1.47
N LEU A 114 0.69 9.18 -2.23
CA LEU A 114 0.49 8.87 -3.65
C LEU A 114 -0.55 7.76 -3.84
N LEU A 115 -0.42 6.66 -3.10
CA LEU A 115 -1.38 5.55 -3.16
C LEU A 115 -2.78 6.01 -2.73
N GLY A 116 -2.87 6.79 -1.65
CA GLY A 116 -4.14 7.32 -1.16
C GLY A 116 -4.87 8.15 -2.21
N VAL A 117 -4.15 9.04 -2.93
CA VAL A 117 -4.73 9.81 -4.04
C VAL A 117 -5.23 8.89 -5.15
N LEU A 118 -4.45 7.88 -5.52
CA LEU A 118 -4.84 6.94 -6.58
C LEU A 118 -6.05 6.12 -6.19
N ALA A 119 -6.09 5.60 -4.97
CA ALA A 119 -7.19 4.78 -4.47
C ALA A 119 -8.48 5.61 -4.31
N ASP A 120 -8.39 6.83 -3.74
CA ASP A 120 -9.51 7.77 -3.65
C ASP A 120 -10.11 8.09 -5.02
N ARG A 121 -9.24 8.39 -6.00
CA ARG A 121 -9.67 8.65 -7.37
C ARG A 121 -10.24 7.43 -8.08
N ALA A 122 -9.80 6.24 -7.68
CA ALA A 122 -10.32 4.98 -8.17
C ALA A 122 -11.65 4.55 -7.51
N GLY A 123 -12.20 5.38 -6.62
CA GLY A 123 -13.44 5.12 -5.90
C GLY A 123 -13.31 4.09 -4.78
N ASP A 124 -12.07 3.76 -4.35
CA ASP A 124 -11.85 2.86 -3.23
C ASP A 124 -11.95 3.63 -1.89
N GLN A 125 -12.45 2.98 -0.84
CA GLN A 125 -12.52 3.53 0.51
C GLN A 125 -11.14 3.46 1.17
N VAL A 126 -10.53 4.61 1.43
CA VAL A 126 -9.15 4.68 1.93
C VAL A 126 -9.13 4.97 3.44
N HIS A 127 -8.34 4.16 4.16
CA HIS A 127 -7.97 4.35 5.55
C HIS A 127 -6.46 4.49 5.65
N MET A 128 -5.98 5.38 6.49
CA MET A 128 -4.56 5.60 6.74
C MET A 128 -4.27 5.56 8.23
N LEU A 129 -3.28 4.78 8.61
CA LEU A 129 -2.83 4.60 9.98
C LEU A 129 -1.35 4.91 10.07
N VAL A 130 -0.96 5.70 11.05
CA VAL A 130 0.45 5.88 11.44
C VAL A 130 0.62 5.31 12.83
N VAL A 131 1.53 4.36 12.97
CA VAL A 131 1.63 3.53 14.17
C VAL A 131 3.08 3.15 14.48
N ASP A 132 3.38 3.03 15.77
CA ASP A 132 4.55 2.34 16.32
C ASP A 132 4.08 1.43 17.47
N ARG A 133 4.27 1.78 18.74
CA ARG A 133 3.66 1.14 19.91
C ARG A 133 2.31 1.73 20.27
N GLU A 134 1.98 2.84 19.66
CA GLU A 134 0.69 3.51 19.77
C GLU A 134 0.23 4.01 18.39
N ILE A 135 -1.04 4.33 18.28
CA ILE A 135 -1.60 4.91 17.06
C ILE A 135 -1.43 6.42 17.14
N HIS A 136 -0.58 6.97 16.28
CA HIS A 136 -0.35 8.41 16.19
C HIS A 136 -1.44 9.09 15.37
N GLU A 137 -1.84 8.47 14.24
CA GLU A 137 -2.87 8.98 13.35
C GLU A 137 -3.75 7.82 12.85
N ASP A 138 -5.06 8.03 12.84
CA ASP A 138 -6.06 7.06 12.37
C ASP A 138 -7.11 7.80 11.53
N LEU A 139 -6.85 7.88 10.24
CA LEU A 139 -7.62 8.66 9.28
C LEU A 139 -8.49 7.74 8.44
N ALA A 140 -9.78 8.06 8.36
CA ALA A 140 -10.73 7.36 7.51
C ALA A 140 -11.34 8.33 6.51
N GLN A 141 -11.54 7.88 5.29
CA GLN A 141 -12.19 8.69 4.27
C GLN A 141 -13.63 9.00 4.67
N GLN A 142 -13.89 10.27 4.87
CA GLN A 142 -15.27 10.78 5.12
C GLN A 142 -15.85 11.41 3.86
N ARG A 143 -15.03 12.02 3.01
CA ARG A 143 -15.41 12.66 1.75
C ARG A 143 -14.28 12.54 0.74
N ALA A 144 -14.60 12.30 -0.53
CA ALA A 144 -13.62 12.26 -1.61
C ALA A 144 -12.74 13.53 -1.62
N GLY A 145 -11.44 13.34 -1.73
CA GLY A 145 -10.44 14.43 -1.80
C GLY A 145 -10.13 15.16 -0.49
N ALA A 146 -10.88 14.95 0.60
CA ALA A 146 -10.59 15.56 1.90
C ALA A 146 -9.46 14.82 2.63
N LEU A 147 -9.46 13.48 2.58
CA LEU A 147 -8.53 12.62 3.28
C LEU A 147 -7.06 12.97 3.01
N ILE A 148 -6.72 13.24 1.76
CA ILE A 148 -5.32 13.48 1.37
C ILE A 148 -4.77 14.77 1.96
N ARG A 149 -5.58 15.83 2.04
CA ARG A 149 -5.15 17.08 2.68
C ARG A 149 -4.99 16.90 4.19
N GLU A 150 -5.93 16.19 4.80
CA GLU A 150 -5.89 15.84 6.22
C GLU A 150 -4.68 14.96 6.53
N ALA A 151 -4.44 13.90 5.74
CA ALA A 151 -3.28 13.04 5.86
C ALA A 151 -1.95 13.80 5.67
N ALA A 152 -1.84 14.66 4.67
CA ALA A 152 -0.63 15.46 4.47
C ALA A 152 -0.34 16.40 5.65
N GLN A 153 -1.39 16.97 6.25
CA GLN A 153 -1.25 17.83 7.43
C GLN A 153 -0.94 17.01 8.69
N ALA A 154 -1.58 15.86 8.89
CA ALA A 154 -1.35 14.99 10.03
C ALA A 154 0.08 14.41 9.98
N PHE A 155 0.46 13.82 8.84
CA PHE A 155 1.75 13.15 8.67
C PHE A 155 2.94 14.11 8.74
N SER A 156 2.75 15.39 8.40
CA SER A 156 3.81 16.41 8.57
C SER A 156 4.23 16.65 10.03
N ARG A 157 3.44 16.19 10.99
CA ARG A 157 3.72 16.34 12.43
C ARG A 157 4.28 15.06 13.05
N VAL A 158 4.18 13.94 12.34
CA VAL A 158 4.69 12.66 12.84
C VAL A 158 6.20 12.66 12.83
N GLN A 159 6.77 12.30 13.97
CA GLN A 159 8.20 12.06 14.11
C GLN A 159 8.42 10.57 14.30
N PRO A 160 9.45 9.97 13.68
CA PRO A 160 9.74 8.57 13.90
C PRO A 160 10.26 8.34 15.32
N SER A 161 9.89 7.21 15.91
CA SER A 161 10.37 6.79 17.23
C SER A 161 11.42 5.68 17.12
N LEU A 162 12.16 5.43 18.20
CA LEU A 162 13.10 4.31 18.27
C LEU A 162 12.44 3.03 18.84
N LEU A 163 11.12 3.07 19.04
CA LEU A 163 10.36 1.92 19.55
C LEU A 163 10.03 0.96 18.40
N PRO A 164 9.98 -0.36 18.65
CA PRO A 164 9.56 -1.32 17.65
C PRO A 164 8.07 -1.17 17.35
N LEU A 165 7.67 -1.51 16.13
CA LEU A 165 6.26 -1.60 15.74
C LEU A 165 5.55 -2.69 16.54
N ASP A 166 4.37 -2.40 17.07
CA ASP A 166 3.48 -3.38 17.69
C ASP A 166 2.58 -4.03 16.64
N TRP A 167 2.97 -5.22 16.20
CA TRP A 167 2.24 -5.97 15.18
C TRP A 167 0.83 -6.38 15.62
N GLN A 168 0.63 -6.65 16.94
CA GLN A 168 -0.69 -6.99 17.43
C GLN A 168 -1.62 -5.78 17.39
N LEU A 169 -1.09 -4.59 17.67
CA LEU A 169 -1.83 -3.32 17.52
C LEU A 169 -2.23 -3.10 16.07
N VAL A 170 -1.33 -3.35 15.11
CA VAL A 170 -1.62 -3.25 13.67
C VAL A 170 -2.75 -4.22 13.27
N ILE A 171 -2.66 -5.50 13.65
CA ILE A 171 -3.69 -6.50 13.35
C ILE A 171 -5.05 -6.04 13.89
N ASN A 172 -5.10 -5.63 15.17
CA ASN A 172 -6.33 -5.19 15.82
C ASN A 172 -6.92 -3.95 15.13
N ALA A 173 -6.08 -3.00 14.71
CA ALA A 173 -6.52 -1.80 14.01
C ALA A 173 -7.08 -2.12 12.62
N VAL A 174 -6.44 -3.03 11.88
CA VAL A 174 -6.92 -3.51 10.58
C VAL A 174 -8.27 -4.20 10.73
N ASP A 175 -8.40 -5.17 11.66
CA ASP A 175 -9.65 -5.91 11.88
C ASP A 175 -10.82 -5.00 12.32
N LYS A 176 -10.51 -3.96 13.09
CA LYS A 176 -11.51 -2.97 13.51
C LYS A 176 -12.04 -2.14 12.33
N ARG A 177 -11.18 -1.83 11.35
CA ARG A 177 -11.49 -0.97 10.21
C ARG A 177 -12.00 -1.75 9.00
N LEU A 178 -11.42 -2.91 8.72
CA LEU A 178 -11.75 -3.75 7.58
C LEU A 178 -12.59 -4.96 8.01
N ARG A 179 -13.91 -4.80 7.99
CA ARG A 179 -14.83 -5.91 8.30
C ARG A 179 -14.93 -6.94 7.17
N HIS A 180 -14.67 -6.53 5.95
CA HIS A 180 -14.65 -7.35 4.74
C HIS A 180 -13.24 -7.48 4.16
N PRO A 181 -12.98 -8.49 3.31
CA PRO A 181 -11.70 -8.57 2.60
C PRO A 181 -11.37 -7.27 1.87
N GLY A 182 -10.13 -6.82 2.00
CA GLY A 182 -9.65 -5.58 1.39
C GLY A 182 -8.16 -5.62 1.14
N LEU A 183 -7.60 -4.52 0.67
CA LEU A 183 -6.17 -4.34 0.51
C LEU A 183 -5.57 -3.74 1.77
N VAL A 184 -4.57 -4.40 2.33
CA VAL A 184 -3.74 -3.88 3.42
C VAL A 184 -2.35 -3.61 2.88
N VAL A 185 -1.89 -2.38 2.99
CA VAL A 185 -0.55 -1.95 2.57
C VAL A 185 0.24 -1.58 3.81
N LEU A 186 1.31 -2.32 4.07
CA LEU A 186 2.22 -2.11 5.19
C LEU A 186 3.48 -1.43 4.67
N LEU A 187 3.66 -0.18 5.03
CA LEU A 187 4.83 0.62 4.72
C LEU A 187 5.80 0.52 5.91
N THR A 188 6.70 -0.44 5.83
CA THR A 188 7.66 -0.77 6.89
C THR A 188 8.93 -1.37 6.29
N GLU A 189 9.96 -1.57 7.08
CA GLU A 189 11.11 -2.36 6.68
C GLU A 189 10.72 -3.84 6.55
N ILE A 190 11.32 -4.50 5.58
CA ILE A 190 11.25 -5.96 5.50
C ILE A 190 12.44 -6.50 6.28
N PRO A 191 12.21 -7.14 7.45
CA PRO A 191 13.31 -7.61 8.27
C PRO A 191 14.05 -8.77 7.56
N PRO A 192 15.32 -9.01 7.90
CA PRO A 192 16.02 -10.20 7.47
C PRO A 192 15.28 -11.47 7.90
N ALA A 193 15.41 -12.54 7.12
CA ALA A 193 14.74 -13.80 7.41
C ALA A 193 15.02 -14.27 8.85
N ALA A 194 13.99 -14.77 9.52
CA ALA A 194 14.03 -15.33 10.88
C ALA A 194 14.43 -14.34 11.99
N THR A 195 14.56 -13.04 11.73
CA THR A 195 14.91 -12.05 12.76
C THR A 195 13.70 -11.44 13.47
N ASP A 196 12.53 -11.47 12.81
CA ASP A 196 11.29 -10.91 13.36
C ASP A 196 10.13 -11.89 13.12
N VAL A 197 9.86 -12.71 14.17
CA VAL A 197 8.79 -13.70 14.15
C VAL A 197 7.43 -12.99 14.14
N ASP A 198 7.29 -11.90 14.90
CA ASP A 198 6.03 -11.15 15.03
C ASP A 198 5.62 -10.56 13.68
N PHE A 199 6.59 -10.07 12.89
CA PHE A 199 6.35 -9.63 11.50
C PHE A 199 5.77 -10.75 10.65
N SER A 200 6.41 -11.92 10.65
CA SER A 200 6.00 -13.05 9.81
C SER A 200 4.61 -13.56 10.20
N GLU A 201 4.31 -13.64 11.51
CA GLU A 201 3.00 -14.03 12.04
C GLU A 201 1.92 -13.01 11.70
N ALA A 202 2.23 -11.72 11.78
CA ALA A 202 1.31 -10.66 11.40
C ALA A 202 0.95 -10.71 9.92
N ILE A 203 1.95 -10.86 9.04
CA ILE A 203 1.73 -11.01 7.60
C ILE A 203 0.87 -12.23 7.30
N ALA A 204 1.20 -13.39 7.89
CA ALA A 204 0.42 -14.61 7.73
C ALA A 204 -1.03 -14.45 8.22
N THR A 205 -1.24 -13.75 9.33
CA THR A 205 -2.57 -13.50 9.90
C THR A 205 -3.40 -12.59 9.00
N LEU A 206 -2.85 -11.47 8.56
CA LEU A 206 -3.53 -10.53 7.69
C LEU A 206 -3.82 -11.16 6.31
N SER A 207 -2.90 -11.97 5.77
CA SER A 207 -3.03 -12.60 4.46
C SER A 207 -4.14 -13.66 4.40
N LYS A 208 -4.63 -14.16 5.54
CA LYS A 208 -5.78 -15.08 5.59
C LYS A 208 -7.09 -14.42 5.12
N ARG A 209 -7.24 -13.12 5.34
CA ARG A 209 -8.50 -12.39 5.09
C ARG A 209 -8.35 -11.27 4.07
N HIS A 210 -7.16 -10.69 3.95
CA HIS A 210 -6.90 -9.51 3.15
C HIS A 210 -5.83 -9.78 2.10
N ARG A 211 -5.78 -8.95 1.06
CA ARG A 211 -4.61 -8.87 0.20
C ARG A 211 -3.58 -7.97 0.88
N VAL A 212 -2.39 -8.50 1.11
CA VAL A 212 -1.35 -7.77 1.82
C VAL A 212 -0.25 -7.37 0.85
N ILE A 213 0.12 -6.10 0.85
CA ILE A 213 1.33 -5.57 0.25
C ILE A 213 2.25 -5.15 1.39
N VAL A 214 3.46 -5.68 1.42
CA VAL A 214 4.53 -5.15 2.26
C VAL A 214 5.46 -4.33 1.36
N ALA A 215 5.69 -3.08 1.70
CA ALA A 215 6.45 -2.15 0.88
C ALA A 215 7.55 -1.49 1.71
N GLY A 216 8.78 -1.94 1.48
CA GLY A 216 10.00 -1.49 2.13
C GLY A 216 10.82 -0.54 1.26
N ALA A 217 11.35 0.50 1.90
CA ALA A 217 12.34 1.39 1.32
C ALA A 217 13.74 0.94 1.73
N ARG A 218 14.54 0.50 0.77
CA ARG A 218 15.97 0.20 0.97
C ARG A 218 16.80 1.48 0.97
N ASP A 219 17.90 1.41 1.68
CA ASP A 219 18.94 2.42 1.57
C ASP A 219 19.67 2.25 0.22
N PRO A 220 19.67 3.27 -0.64
CA PRO A 220 20.39 3.22 -1.91
C PRO A 220 21.91 3.04 -1.72
N GLU A 221 22.46 3.48 -0.55
CA GLU A 221 23.86 3.29 -0.21
C GLU A 221 24.28 1.83 -0.14
N LEU A 222 23.38 0.94 0.33
CA LEU A 222 23.67 -0.48 0.42
C LEU A 222 24.07 -1.06 -0.93
N GLY A 223 23.39 -0.63 -2.01
CA GLY A 223 23.73 -1.04 -3.38
C GLY A 223 25.10 -0.52 -3.84
N ARG A 224 25.42 0.73 -3.53
CA ARG A 224 26.73 1.32 -3.88
C ARG A 224 27.86 0.65 -3.11
N MET A 225 27.72 0.52 -1.79
CA MET A 225 28.71 -0.14 -0.94
C MET A 225 29.01 -1.57 -1.42
N SER A 226 28.03 -2.32 -1.91
CA SER A 226 28.21 -3.70 -2.36
C SER A 226 29.06 -3.84 -3.62
N THR A 227 29.31 -2.75 -4.35
CA THR A 227 30.08 -2.74 -5.61
C THR A 227 31.46 -2.08 -5.48
N ASP A 228 31.79 -1.51 -4.33
CA ASP A 228 33.09 -0.86 -4.09
C ASP A 228 34.14 -1.85 -3.61
N TRP A 229 35.10 -2.18 -4.47
CA TRP A 229 36.18 -3.10 -4.24
C TRP A 229 37.56 -2.44 -4.44
N THR A 230 37.64 -1.11 -4.25
CA THR A 230 38.85 -0.35 -4.60
C THR A 230 40.03 -0.62 -3.69
N ASP A 231 39.80 -0.95 -2.43
CA ASP A 231 40.83 -1.29 -1.45
C ASP A 231 40.33 -2.35 -0.46
N ALA A 232 41.19 -2.80 0.47
CA ALA A 232 40.82 -3.82 1.43
C ALA A 232 39.70 -3.38 2.39
N PRO A 233 39.66 -2.18 2.99
CA PRO A 233 38.54 -1.71 3.78
C PRO A 233 37.24 -1.67 2.99
N SER A 234 37.22 -1.14 1.76
CA SER A 234 36.06 -1.10 0.89
C SER A 234 35.55 -2.51 0.55
N ALA A 235 36.48 -3.46 0.30
CA ALA A 235 36.11 -4.85 0.05
C ALA A 235 35.39 -5.51 1.24
N PHE A 236 35.81 -5.25 2.48
CA PHE A 236 35.10 -5.72 3.68
C PHE A 236 33.71 -5.11 3.79
N THR A 237 33.58 -3.80 3.53
CA THR A 237 32.30 -3.09 3.52
C THR A 237 31.39 -3.66 2.43
N ALA A 238 31.91 -3.90 1.20
CA ALA A 238 31.15 -4.49 0.10
C ALA A 238 30.65 -5.90 0.43
N ALA A 239 31.50 -6.70 1.08
CA ALA A 239 31.11 -8.05 1.52
C ALA A 239 29.98 -8.00 2.57
N ALA A 240 30.06 -7.10 3.55
CA ALA A 240 29.02 -6.89 4.56
C ALA A 240 27.72 -6.39 3.93
N ALA A 241 27.78 -5.39 3.04
CA ALA A 241 26.61 -4.87 2.32
C ALA A 241 25.93 -5.95 1.46
N SER A 242 26.75 -6.80 0.80
CA SER A 242 26.24 -7.92 0.02
C SER A 242 25.60 -9.01 0.89
N ALA A 243 26.12 -9.25 2.10
CA ALA A 243 25.50 -10.16 3.07
C ALA A 243 24.15 -9.61 3.54
N THR A 244 24.10 -8.34 3.96
CA THR A 244 22.86 -7.66 4.35
C THR A 244 21.80 -7.70 3.26
N SER A 245 22.19 -7.43 1.99
CA SER A 245 21.24 -7.50 0.86
C SER A 245 20.65 -8.90 0.69
N ARG A 246 21.47 -9.96 0.85
CA ARG A 246 20.98 -11.36 0.77
C ARG A 246 20.00 -11.71 1.88
N ASP A 247 20.26 -11.21 3.09
CA ASP A 247 19.40 -11.44 4.24
C ASP A 247 18.04 -10.72 4.09
N LEU A 248 18.04 -9.47 3.59
CA LEU A 248 16.82 -8.76 3.23
C LEU A 248 16.03 -9.46 2.11
N ASP A 249 16.74 -9.96 1.08
CA ASP A 249 16.10 -10.73 0.01
C ASP A 249 15.50 -12.06 0.52
N ALA A 250 16.10 -12.67 1.53
CA ALA A 250 15.54 -13.84 2.19
C ALA A 250 14.26 -13.48 2.94
N GLY A 251 14.25 -12.40 3.73
CA GLY A 251 13.06 -11.91 4.40
C GLY A 251 11.92 -11.57 3.44
N ALA A 252 12.27 -10.97 2.29
CA ALA A 252 11.30 -10.70 1.25
C ALA A 252 10.70 -11.99 0.63
N ARG A 253 11.49 -13.06 0.50
CA ARG A 253 11.00 -14.39 0.06
C ARG A 253 10.06 -14.99 1.09
N ASP A 254 10.42 -14.90 2.37
CA ASP A 254 9.60 -15.42 3.47
C ASP A 254 8.23 -14.73 3.52
N ALA A 255 8.20 -13.40 3.44
CA ALA A 255 6.96 -12.64 3.38
C ALA A 255 6.09 -13.03 2.16
N ARG A 256 6.70 -13.31 1.00
CA ARG A 256 5.97 -13.82 -0.17
C ARG A 256 5.42 -15.22 0.05
N SER A 257 6.14 -16.08 0.75
CA SER A 257 5.73 -17.46 1.01
C SER A 257 4.46 -17.56 1.87
N VAL A 258 4.20 -16.56 2.71
CA VAL A 258 2.99 -16.47 3.54
C VAL A 258 1.87 -15.66 2.87
N GLY A 259 2.02 -15.29 1.60
CA GLY A 259 0.95 -14.74 0.76
C GLY A 259 0.99 -13.23 0.53
N ALA A 260 2.01 -12.52 0.99
CA ALA A 260 2.14 -11.09 0.73
C ALA A 260 2.71 -10.78 -0.66
N TYR A 261 2.26 -9.68 -1.24
CA TYR A 261 2.99 -9.00 -2.31
C TYR A 261 4.09 -8.15 -1.69
N VAL A 262 5.32 -8.32 -2.14
CA VAL A 262 6.46 -7.63 -1.55
C VAL A 262 7.08 -6.69 -2.56
N ILE A 263 7.15 -5.42 -2.17
CA ILE A 263 7.87 -4.36 -2.84
C ILE A 263 9.06 -4.00 -1.95
N ASP A 264 10.24 -4.18 -2.47
CA ASP A 264 11.48 -3.87 -1.79
C ASP A 264 12.40 -3.20 -2.81
N CYS A 265 12.63 -1.92 -2.64
CA CYS A 265 13.35 -1.10 -3.61
C CYS A 265 13.94 0.14 -2.93
N ASP A 266 14.87 0.80 -3.60
CA ASP A 266 15.42 2.06 -3.12
C ASP A 266 14.32 3.08 -2.83
N ALA A 267 14.51 3.87 -1.78
CA ALA A 267 13.51 4.79 -1.24
C ALA A 267 12.88 5.70 -2.31
N GLY A 268 13.68 6.22 -3.24
CA GLY A 268 13.20 7.08 -4.33
C GLY A 268 12.23 6.42 -5.30
N PHE A 269 12.24 5.08 -5.40
CA PHE A 269 11.35 4.32 -6.29
C PHE A 269 10.10 3.79 -5.59
N LEU A 270 10.06 3.81 -4.24
CA LEU A 270 8.97 3.22 -3.47
C LEU A 270 7.58 3.75 -3.87
N PRO A 271 7.34 5.08 -3.96
CA PRO A 271 6.02 5.61 -4.32
C PRO A 271 5.56 5.12 -5.70
N ALA A 272 6.50 5.09 -6.66
CA ALA A 272 6.20 4.66 -8.03
C ALA A 272 5.88 3.17 -8.11
N ARG A 273 6.70 2.33 -7.46
CA ARG A 273 6.52 0.88 -7.45
C ARG A 273 5.23 0.46 -6.76
N LEU A 274 4.90 1.11 -5.64
CA LEU A 274 3.65 0.85 -4.92
C LEU A 274 2.43 1.21 -5.77
N ALA A 275 2.44 2.38 -6.40
CA ALA A 275 1.38 2.80 -7.30
C ALA A 275 1.18 1.84 -8.47
N ASP A 276 2.28 1.42 -9.12
CA ASP A 276 2.23 0.47 -10.25
C ASP A 276 1.71 -0.90 -9.81
N THR A 277 2.10 -1.37 -8.62
CA THR A 277 1.60 -2.64 -8.06
C THR A 277 0.10 -2.57 -7.76
N TYR A 278 -0.37 -1.50 -7.15
CA TYR A 278 -1.80 -1.28 -6.91
C TYR A 278 -2.60 -1.30 -8.22
N ILE A 279 -2.15 -0.56 -9.24
CA ILE A 279 -2.80 -0.52 -10.55
C ILE A 279 -2.82 -1.92 -11.20
N ALA A 280 -1.71 -2.66 -11.11
CA ALA A 280 -1.63 -4.01 -11.65
C ALA A 280 -2.59 -5.00 -10.95
N LEU A 281 -2.70 -4.94 -9.61
CA LEU A 281 -3.64 -5.75 -8.84
C LEU A 281 -5.09 -5.39 -9.16
N LYS A 282 -5.39 -4.11 -9.30
CA LYS A 282 -6.72 -3.63 -9.69
C LYS A 282 -7.09 -4.12 -11.09
N LYS A 283 -6.16 -4.02 -12.05
CA LYS A 283 -6.33 -4.54 -13.42
C LYS A 283 -6.58 -6.03 -13.46
N ALA A 284 -5.91 -6.79 -12.60
CA ALA A 284 -6.05 -8.24 -12.51
C ALA A 284 -7.32 -8.70 -11.76
N GLY A 285 -8.14 -7.77 -11.24
CA GLY A 285 -9.32 -8.10 -10.42
C GLY A 285 -8.96 -8.78 -9.09
N LYS A 286 -7.75 -8.50 -8.56
CA LYS A 286 -7.23 -9.16 -7.35
C LYS A 286 -7.33 -8.27 -6.09
N LEU A 287 -8.03 -7.15 -6.15
CA LEU A 287 -8.34 -6.30 -5.01
C LEU A 287 -9.73 -6.55 -4.50
#